data_420ec3d91d79b243abdfa988161d16c3
#
_entry.id   420ec3d91d79b243abdfa988161d16c3
#
_cell.length_a   1.000
_cell.length_b   1.000
_cell.length_c   1.000
_cell.angle_alpha   90.00
_cell.angle_beta   90.00
_cell.angle_gamma   90.00
#
_symmetry.space_group_name_H-M   'P 1'
#
loop_
_entity.id
_entity.type
_entity.pdbx_description
1 polymer ?
#
loop_
_entity_poly.entity_id
_entity_poly.type
_entity_poly.pdbx_seq_one_letter_code
_entity_poly.pdbx_strand_id
1 'polypeptide(L)'
;MTQAHIRNFCIIAHIDHGKSTLADRMLELTGTVQKRDMKSQLLDSMDLEREKGITIKLAPVRMTYKDHELNLIDTPGHVDFSYEVSRSLQACEGAILVVDASQGIQAQTLANVYLALAADLKIIPVLNKIDLPAADVPRVSAEIINLLGCTEDDIIKISAKTGEGVTDVLDAVVEKVSPPRGIVDAPTRALIFDSYFDDYRGVILYVRVVDGEIKKADIIDMMATGANGIALEVGSLNPSMSASPVLSSGEIGYIVTNLRTTRDARVGDTVTIRRRPATEILPGYKLVKPFVYAGFFPVSNDDYQALKDAVEKLSLSDSALQFEPENSPVLGFGVRIGFLGLLHLDIIRERLEREYDLDLVITNPSTDYHVKLNSGEDLDIKSASNLPDVTRIKEIREPWIKGEIIVPAQFIGAVIQLIIQKRGVQSNLSYIDERALISFEAPLANLLTDFYDQLKSVTSGYGSFNYELDDYRIEDLVRIDFYVAGAMVDALSIMAHRSESQSLGREITKKLKEVIPRQNFQVALQAGIGGKFIAREDLSAYRKDVTTGLYGGDVSRKKKVLAKQAKGKKRMKRFGKVDIPSEAFMVMLKRD
;
A
#
# COMPACT_ATOMS: atom_id res chain seq x y z
N MET A 1 23.56 20.84 20.74
CA MET A 1 22.53 21.34 21.68
C MET A 1 22.35 20.35 22.82
N THR A 2 21.79 20.74 23.96
CA THR A 2 21.44 19.79 25.02
C THR A 2 20.12 19.10 24.67
N GLN A 3 19.92 17.86 25.12
CA GLN A 3 18.67 17.10 24.93
C GLN A 3 17.40 17.90 25.29
N ALA A 4 17.48 18.77 26.31
CA ALA A 4 16.37 19.61 26.73
C ALA A 4 15.80 20.52 25.62
N HIS A 5 16.59 20.83 24.62
CA HIS A 5 16.23 21.70 23.48
C HIS A 5 15.83 20.92 22.23
N ILE A 6 15.77 19.58 22.28
CA ILE A 6 15.35 18.75 21.14
C ILE A 6 13.86 18.45 21.25
N ARG A 7 13.15 18.49 20.11
CA ARG A 7 11.74 18.08 19.98
C ARG A 7 11.61 17.18 18.77
N ASN A 8 11.28 15.92 18.99
CA ASN A 8 11.02 14.96 17.91
C ASN A 8 9.50 14.77 17.79
N PHE A 9 8.97 15.03 16.64
CA PHE A 9 7.53 14.94 16.39
C PHE A 9 7.23 14.54 14.96
N CYS A 10 6.03 14.05 14.75
CA CYS A 10 5.50 13.70 13.43
C CYS A 10 4.19 14.43 13.16
N ILE A 11 3.73 14.41 11.92
CA ILE A 11 2.40 14.91 11.54
C ILE A 11 1.55 13.71 11.13
N ILE A 12 0.43 13.51 11.81
CA ILE A 12 -0.59 12.52 11.49
C ILE A 12 -1.84 13.22 10.94
N ALA A 13 -2.34 12.73 9.82
CA ALA A 13 -3.49 13.32 9.15
C ALA A 13 -4.16 12.29 8.26
N HIS A 14 -5.42 12.53 7.91
CA HIS A 14 -6.04 11.87 6.76
C HIS A 14 -5.50 12.45 5.45
N ILE A 15 -5.68 11.70 4.35
CA ILE A 15 -5.33 12.16 2.99
C ILE A 15 -6.05 13.50 2.74
N ASP A 16 -5.36 14.42 2.07
CA ASP A 16 -5.87 15.76 1.73
C ASP A 16 -6.22 16.69 2.89
N HIS A 17 -5.94 16.35 4.14
CA HIS A 17 -6.14 17.28 5.27
C HIS A 17 -5.07 18.39 5.36
N GLY A 18 -4.06 18.35 4.49
CA GLY A 18 -3.05 19.42 4.37
C GLY A 18 -1.77 19.19 5.15
N LYS A 19 -1.40 17.94 5.41
CA LYS A 19 -0.17 17.53 6.09
C LYS A 19 1.08 18.11 5.44
N SER A 20 1.33 17.80 4.14
CA SER A 20 2.53 18.26 3.40
C SER A 20 2.56 19.78 3.25
N THR A 21 1.39 20.44 3.12
CA THR A 21 1.30 21.90 3.10
C THR A 21 1.71 22.52 4.44
N LEU A 22 1.33 21.90 5.57
CA LEU A 22 1.74 22.34 6.90
C LEU A 22 3.25 22.17 7.08
N ALA A 23 3.81 21.03 6.68
CA ALA A 23 5.24 20.77 6.72
C ALA A 23 6.03 21.81 5.90
N ASP A 24 5.58 22.14 4.68
CA ASP A 24 6.17 23.19 3.83
C ASP A 24 6.19 24.54 4.55
N ARG A 25 5.09 24.93 5.21
CA ARG A 25 5.01 26.19 5.97
C ARG A 25 5.93 26.22 7.19
N MET A 26 6.09 25.09 7.87
CA MET A 26 7.05 24.99 8.97
C MET A 26 8.49 25.18 8.47
N LEU A 27 8.85 24.58 7.34
CA LEU A 27 10.18 24.75 6.71
C LEU A 27 10.44 26.20 6.31
N GLU A 28 9.43 26.88 5.76
CA GLU A 28 9.52 28.30 5.38
C GLU A 28 9.69 29.20 6.59
N LEU A 29 8.83 29.03 7.63
CA LEU A 29 8.83 29.89 8.83
C LEU A 29 10.07 29.71 9.70
N THR A 30 10.64 28.51 9.75
CA THR A 30 11.89 28.25 10.47
C THR A 30 13.13 28.68 9.68
N GLY A 31 12.96 29.10 8.41
CA GLY A 31 14.08 29.47 7.54
C GLY A 31 14.98 28.29 7.14
N THR A 32 14.54 27.06 7.38
CA THR A 32 15.28 25.85 6.99
C THR A 32 15.43 25.79 5.48
N VAL A 33 14.41 26.24 4.74
CA VAL A 33 14.45 26.41 3.29
C VAL A 33 14.13 27.85 2.95
N GLN A 34 14.94 28.46 2.09
CA GLN A 34 14.68 29.84 1.67
C GLN A 34 13.43 29.91 0.79
N LYS A 35 12.65 30.98 0.95
CA LYS A 35 11.39 31.17 0.22
C LYS A 35 11.50 31.01 -1.31
N ARG A 36 12.63 31.42 -1.89
CA ARG A 36 12.92 31.29 -3.34
C ARG A 36 13.15 29.84 -3.79
N ASP A 37 13.57 28.96 -2.86
CA ASP A 37 13.92 27.57 -3.13
C ASP A 37 12.77 26.61 -2.72
N MET A 38 11.69 27.17 -2.11
CA MET A 38 10.49 26.43 -1.77
C MET A 38 9.75 25.94 -3.02
N LYS A 39 9.43 24.65 -3.00
CA LYS A 39 8.54 24.00 -3.96
C LYS A 39 7.34 23.47 -3.19
N SER A 40 6.21 23.35 -3.85
CA SER A 40 5.04 22.71 -3.24
C SER A 40 5.37 21.24 -2.92
N GLN A 41 5.01 20.78 -1.74
CA GLN A 41 5.26 19.42 -1.26
C GLN A 41 6.75 19.06 -1.34
N LEU A 42 7.59 19.88 -0.71
CA LEU A 42 9.05 19.77 -0.80
C LEU A 42 9.57 18.44 -0.24
N LEU A 43 8.93 17.92 0.82
CA LEU A 43 9.31 16.65 1.45
C LEU A 43 8.86 15.44 0.62
N ASP A 44 7.83 15.58 -0.22
CA ASP A 44 7.40 14.55 -1.16
C ASP A 44 8.41 14.49 -2.32
N SER A 45 9.42 13.63 -2.17
CA SER A 45 10.59 13.60 -3.07
C SER A 45 10.31 12.93 -4.41
N MET A 46 9.30 12.05 -4.48
CA MET A 46 8.92 11.31 -5.68
C MET A 46 7.89 12.08 -6.49
N ASP A 47 8.02 12.06 -7.82
CA ASP A 47 6.99 12.65 -8.70
C ASP A 47 5.63 11.99 -8.50
N LEU A 48 5.62 10.69 -8.21
CA LEU A 48 4.42 9.91 -7.94
C LEU A 48 3.68 10.38 -6.67
N GLU A 49 4.41 10.78 -5.62
CA GLU A 49 3.83 11.37 -4.40
C GLU A 49 3.07 12.64 -4.71
N ARG A 50 3.67 13.52 -5.52
CA ARG A 50 3.07 14.80 -5.92
C ARG A 50 1.88 14.62 -6.85
N GLU A 51 1.93 13.67 -7.79
CA GLU A 51 0.83 13.37 -8.71
C GLU A 51 -0.38 12.79 -7.98
N LYS A 52 -0.14 11.87 -7.04
CA LYS A 52 -1.21 11.22 -6.26
C LYS A 52 -1.66 12.04 -5.03
N GLY A 53 -0.91 13.09 -4.67
CA GLY A 53 -1.18 13.90 -3.48
C GLY A 53 -1.02 13.16 -2.16
N ILE A 54 -0.18 12.12 -2.13
CA ILE A 54 0.04 11.28 -0.95
C ILE A 54 1.53 11.16 -0.66
N THR A 55 1.89 11.20 0.61
CA THR A 55 3.24 10.82 1.04
C THR A 55 3.35 9.29 1.05
N ILE A 56 4.33 8.76 0.33
CA ILE A 56 4.62 7.32 0.22
C ILE A 56 5.74 6.95 1.16
N LYS A 57 6.84 7.73 1.14
CA LYS A 57 8.00 7.52 2.01
C LYS A 57 8.04 8.55 3.10
N LEU A 58 8.41 8.11 4.29
CA LEU A 58 8.68 9.04 5.38
C LEU A 58 9.92 9.90 5.08
N ALA A 59 9.86 11.17 5.48
CA ALA A 59 10.94 12.12 5.28
C ALA A 59 11.26 12.83 6.59
N PRO A 60 12.40 12.49 7.24
CA PRO A 60 12.85 13.23 8.41
C PRO A 60 13.49 14.55 7.99
N VAL A 61 13.21 15.60 8.73
CA VAL A 61 13.84 16.91 8.52
C VAL A 61 14.10 17.61 9.85
N ARG A 62 15.29 18.17 9.98
CA ARG A 62 15.72 18.99 11.11
C ARG A 62 15.51 20.46 10.82
N MET A 63 14.87 21.15 11.73
CA MET A 63 14.64 22.60 11.71
C MET A 63 15.20 23.23 12.98
N THR A 64 15.53 24.51 12.94
CA THR A 64 15.87 25.30 14.12
C THR A 64 14.80 26.36 14.33
N TYR A 65 14.19 26.37 15.52
CA TYR A 65 13.18 27.37 15.85
C TYR A 65 13.40 27.89 17.28
N LYS A 66 13.57 29.20 17.41
CA LYS A 66 14.05 29.81 18.64
C LYS A 66 15.33 29.10 19.09
N ASP A 67 15.41 28.65 20.34
CA ASP A 67 16.59 27.94 20.88
C ASP A 67 16.46 26.40 20.81
N HIS A 68 15.52 25.89 19.98
CA HIS A 68 15.21 24.48 19.88
C HIS A 68 15.56 23.87 18.54
N GLU A 69 15.97 22.62 18.58
CA GLU A 69 16.10 21.72 17.43
C GLU A 69 14.80 20.94 17.29
N LEU A 70 14.11 21.14 16.19
CA LEU A 70 12.85 20.50 15.85
C LEU A 70 13.10 19.44 14.79
N ASN A 71 12.92 18.18 15.12
CA ASN A 71 13.03 17.07 14.20
C ASN A 71 11.61 16.61 13.82
N LEU A 72 11.19 16.94 12.62
CA LEU A 72 9.93 16.49 12.04
C LEU A 72 10.17 15.20 11.25
N ILE A 73 9.32 14.19 11.49
CA ILE A 73 9.20 13.03 10.59
C ILE A 73 7.86 13.16 9.86
N ASP A 74 7.92 13.45 8.56
CA ASP A 74 6.72 13.44 7.72
C ASP A 74 6.30 12.00 7.44
N THR A 75 5.03 11.66 7.77
CA THR A 75 4.53 10.28 7.74
C THR A 75 3.53 10.07 6.62
N PRO A 76 3.47 8.87 6.00
CA PRO A 76 2.38 8.53 5.10
C PRO A 76 1.01 8.67 5.78
N GLY A 77 -0.01 9.05 5.00
CA GLY A 77 -1.39 9.17 5.51
C GLY A 77 -2.30 7.99 5.16
N HIS A 78 -1.87 7.05 4.33
CA HIS A 78 -2.72 5.97 3.82
C HIS A 78 -2.61 4.69 4.66
N VAL A 79 -3.72 3.92 4.75
CA VAL A 79 -3.80 2.69 5.55
C VAL A 79 -2.77 1.63 5.14
N ASP A 80 -2.47 1.49 3.86
CA ASP A 80 -1.47 0.53 3.35
C ASP A 80 -0.06 0.79 3.93
N PHE A 81 0.19 2.02 4.39
CA PHE A 81 1.45 2.45 5.01
C PHE A 81 1.38 2.62 6.53
N SER A 82 0.37 2.02 7.17
CA SER A 82 0.21 2.09 8.64
C SER A 82 1.44 1.60 9.40
N TYR A 83 2.21 0.71 8.79
CA TYR A 83 3.46 0.22 9.36
C TYR A 83 4.55 1.30 9.37
N GLU A 84 4.70 2.08 8.30
CA GLU A 84 5.60 3.24 8.26
C GLU A 84 5.19 4.30 9.28
N VAL A 85 3.88 4.54 9.42
CA VAL A 85 3.34 5.43 10.46
C VAL A 85 3.75 4.94 11.85
N SER A 86 3.51 3.67 12.16
CA SER A 86 3.87 3.09 13.46
C SER A 86 5.35 3.24 13.82
N ARG A 87 6.26 3.10 12.83
CA ARG A 87 7.70 3.29 13.03
C ARG A 87 8.07 4.73 13.31
N SER A 88 7.48 5.66 12.56
CA SER A 88 7.71 7.09 12.73
C SER A 88 7.27 7.55 14.12
N LEU A 89 6.11 7.05 14.57
CA LEU A 89 5.60 7.33 15.93
C LEU A 89 6.58 6.88 17.00
N GLN A 90 7.20 5.71 16.86
CA GLN A 90 8.18 5.22 17.85
C GLN A 90 9.47 6.04 17.91
N ALA A 91 9.77 6.80 16.87
CA ALA A 91 10.93 7.69 16.83
C ALA A 91 10.64 9.09 17.42
N CYS A 92 9.40 9.38 17.82
CA CYS A 92 8.94 10.70 18.26
C CYS A 92 8.48 10.73 19.73
N GLU A 93 8.40 11.93 20.31
CA GLU A 93 7.77 12.24 21.60
C GLU A 93 6.43 12.96 21.45
N GLY A 94 6.13 13.50 20.26
CA GLY A 94 4.88 14.19 19.96
C GLY A 94 4.34 13.90 18.58
N ALA A 95 3.04 14.15 18.41
CA ALA A 95 2.35 14.06 17.12
C ALA A 95 1.44 15.28 16.94
N ILE A 96 1.52 15.92 15.79
CA ILE A 96 0.57 16.94 15.38
C ILE A 96 -0.57 16.22 14.65
N LEU A 97 -1.77 16.31 15.19
CA LEU A 97 -2.98 15.78 14.56
C LEU A 97 -3.63 16.87 13.71
N VAL A 98 -3.56 16.75 12.39
CA VAL A 98 -4.17 17.70 11.45
C VAL A 98 -5.54 17.21 11.01
N VAL A 99 -6.57 18.00 11.28
CA VAL A 99 -7.97 17.74 10.88
C VAL A 99 -8.44 18.87 9.97
N ASP A 100 -9.08 18.51 8.85
CA ASP A 100 -9.69 19.46 7.92
C ASP A 100 -11.00 20.01 8.50
N ALA A 101 -11.13 21.33 8.63
CA ALA A 101 -12.30 22.00 9.18
C ALA A 101 -13.59 21.78 8.36
N SER A 102 -13.48 21.37 7.09
CA SER A 102 -14.64 21.07 6.25
C SER A 102 -15.07 19.61 6.31
N GLN A 103 -14.10 18.67 6.46
CA GLN A 103 -14.37 17.24 6.42
C GLN A 103 -14.53 16.62 7.81
N GLY A 104 -13.82 17.13 8.84
CA GLY A 104 -13.83 16.58 10.19
C GLY A 104 -13.02 15.28 10.32
N ILE A 105 -13.29 14.52 11.39
CA ILE A 105 -12.57 13.28 11.71
C ILE A 105 -12.94 12.17 10.70
N GLN A 106 -11.93 11.44 10.21
CA GLN A 106 -12.05 10.34 9.28
C GLN A 106 -11.53 9.03 9.92
N ALA A 107 -11.83 7.86 9.32
CA ALA A 107 -11.42 6.56 9.89
C ALA A 107 -9.90 6.43 10.06
N GLN A 108 -9.12 6.92 9.09
CA GLN A 108 -7.66 6.94 9.20
C GLN A 108 -7.17 7.88 10.31
N THR A 109 -7.89 8.97 10.58
CA THR A 109 -7.59 9.87 11.70
C THR A 109 -7.67 9.11 13.01
N LEU A 110 -8.74 8.33 13.23
CA LEU A 110 -8.91 7.50 14.44
C LEU A 110 -7.79 6.48 14.59
N ALA A 111 -7.50 5.73 13.51
CA ALA A 111 -6.44 4.72 13.54
C ALA A 111 -5.08 5.33 13.90
N ASN A 112 -4.73 6.45 13.29
CA ASN A 112 -3.47 7.14 13.58
C ASN A 112 -3.41 7.70 14.99
N VAL A 113 -4.53 8.21 15.53
CA VAL A 113 -4.64 8.67 16.92
C VAL A 113 -4.42 7.50 17.88
N TYR A 114 -5.06 6.35 17.65
CA TYR A 114 -4.85 5.16 18.50
C TYR A 114 -3.41 4.66 18.47
N LEU A 115 -2.76 4.67 17.29
CA LEU A 115 -1.34 4.34 17.19
C LEU A 115 -0.45 5.33 17.96
N ALA A 116 -0.74 6.63 17.89
CA ALA A 116 -0.02 7.66 18.63
C ALA A 116 -0.20 7.54 20.16
N LEU A 117 -1.42 7.24 20.61
CA LEU A 117 -1.71 6.97 22.03
C LEU A 117 -1.01 5.69 22.52
N ALA A 118 -1.01 4.64 21.71
CA ALA A 118 -0.30 3.38 22.03
C ALA A 118 1.23 3.57 22.11
N ALA A 119 1.76 4.57 21.40
CA ALA A 119 3.17 4.97 21.45
C ALA A 119 3.47 6.01 22.57
N ASP A 120 2.50 6.34 23.43
CA ASP A 120 2.60 7.33 24.52
C ASP A 120 3.02 8.74 24.03
N LEU A 121 2.58 9.15 22.83
CA LEU A 121 2.91 10.44 22.27
C LEU A 121 2.01 11.56 22.80
N LYS A 122 2.58 12.76 22.99
CA LYS A 122 1.80 13.97 23.21
C LYS A 122 1.16 14.42 21.90
N ILE A 123 -0.18 14.38 21.83
CA ILE A 123 -0.93 14.81 20.65
C ILE A 123 -1.24 16.30 20.75
N ILE A 124 -0.93 17.05 19.69
CA ILE A 124 -1.27 18.46 19.51
C ILE A 124 -2.36 18.55 18.44
N PRO A 125 -3.63 18.83 18.79
CA PRO A 125 -4.70 18.95 17.82
C PRO A 125 -4.61 20.25 17.03
N VAL A 126 -4.68 20.15 15.71
CA VAL A 126 -4.62 21.27 14.78
C VAL A 126 -5.79 21.19 13.81
N LEU A 127 -6.61 22.22 13.78
CA LEU A 127 -7.75 22.37 12.87
C LEU A 127 -7.32 23.21 11.67
N ASN A 128 -7.18 22.58 10.53
CA ASN A 128 -6.65 23.19 9.30
C ASN A 128 -7.77 23.56 8.31
N LYS A 129 -7.41 24.40 7.34
CA LYS A 129 -8.26 24.91 6.26
C LYS A 129 -9.43 25.78 6.77
N ILE A 130 -9.19 26.55 7.81
CA ILE A 130 -10.21 27.50 8.33
C ILE A 130 -10.56 28.62 7.35
N ASP A 131 -9.74 28.80 6.29
CA ASP A 131 -9.95 29.74 5.19
C ASP A 131 -11.01 29.29 4.18
N LEU A 132 -11.46 28.04 4.22
CA LEU A 132 -12.44 27.54 3.28
C LEU A 132 -13.87 27.99 3.64
N PRO A 133 -14.72 28.35 2.66
CA PRO A 133 -16.11 28.71 2.92
C PRO A 133 -16.94 27.56 3.53
N ALA A 134 -16.53 26.31 3.30
CA ALA A 134 -17.16 25.12 3.85
C ALA A 134 -16.62 24.69 5.23
N ALA A 135 -15.71 25.47 5.82
CA ALA A 135 -15.15 25.16 7.14
C ALA A 135 -16.23 25.32 8.25
N ASP A 136 -16.39 24.27 9.03
CA ASP A 136 -17.29 24.23 10.19
C ASP A 136 -16.45 24.04 11.47
N VAL A 137 -15.81 25.13 11.88
CA VAL A 137 -14.89 25.14 13.03
C VAL A 137 -15.58 24.67 14.32
N PRO A 138 -16.79 25.12 14.69
CA PRO A 138 -17.43 24.67 15.94
C PRO A 138 -17.70 23.16 15.96
N ARG A 139 -18.26 22.61 14.86
CA ARG A 139 -18.57 21.18 14.75
C ARG A 139 -17.31 20.33 14.84
N VAL A 140 -16.29 20.64 14.03
CA VAL A 140 -15.08 19.81 14.00
C VAL A 140 -14.26 19.96 15.30
N SER A 141 -14.29 21.13 15.95
CA SER A 141 -13.68 21.27 17.29
C SER A 141 -14.36 20.36 18.29
N ALA A 142 -15.69 20.24 18.28
CA ALA A 142 -16.42 19.31 19.15
C ALA A 142 -16.04 17.86 18.88
N GLU A 143 -15.92 17.44 17.60
CA GLU A 143 -15.44 16.09 17.21
C GLU A 143 -14.04 15.81 17.82
N ILE A 144 -13.10 16.78 17.74
CA ILE A 144 -11.73 16.64 18.27
C ILE A 144 -11.75 16.55 19.80
N ILE A 145 -12.55 17.38 20.48
CA ILE A 145 -12.70 17.36 21.94
C ILE A 145 -13.21 15.99 22.39
N ASN A 146 -14.23 15.46 21.73
CA ASN A 146 -14.80 14.14 22.05
C ASN A 146 -13.79 13.02 21.84
N LEU A 147 -12.95 13.11 20.78
CA LEU A 147 -11.94 12.09 20.50
C LEU A 147 -10.76 12.10 21.49
N LEU A 148 -10.24 13.28 21.80
CA LEU A 148 -8.99 13.41 22.57
C LEU A 148 -9.23 13.71 24.06
N GLY A 149 -10.45 14.12 24.45
CA GLY A 149 -10.74 14.59 25.80
C GLY A 149 -10.04 15.91 26.15
N CYS A 150 -9.66 16.71 25.15
CA CYS A 150 -9.01 18.01 25.32
C CYS A 150 -10.05 19.15 25.49
N THR A 151 -9.56 20.37 25.70
CA THR A 151 -10.40 21.58 25.73
C THR A 151 -10.34 22.30 24.38
N GLU A 152 -11.28 23.23 24.15
CA GLU A 152 -11.27 24.05 22.92
C GLU A 152 -9.99 24.91 22.81
N ASP A 153 -9.45 25.37 23.90
CA ASP A 153 -8.21 26.16 23.95
C ASP A 153 -6.95 25.36 23.56
N ASP A 154 -7.04 24.04 23.63
CA ASP A 154 -5.94 23.16 23.16
C ASP A 154 -5.88 23.04 21.66
N ILE A 155 -6.96 23.36 20.92
CA ILE A 155 -7.08 23.20 19.49
C ILE A 155 -6.54 24.43 18.77
N ILE A 156 -5.46 24.24 17.99
CA ILE A 156 -4.85 25.33 17.23
C ILE A 156 -5.55 25.43 15.88
N LYS A 157 -6.14 26.58 15.59
CA LYS A 157 -6.89 26.87 14.37
C LYS A 157 -5.96 27.49 13.34
N ILE A 158 -5.78 26.85 12.16
CA ILE A 158 -4.82 27.29 11.16
C ILE A 158 -5.36 27.27 9.73
N SER A 159 -4.69 28.02 8.86
CA SER A 159 -4.69 27.79 7.43
C SER A 159 -3.25 27.54 6.95
N ALA A 160 -2.89 26.29 6.71
CA ALA A 160 -1.57 25.96 6.17
C ALA A 160 -1.34 26.62 4.81
N LYS A 161 -2.40 26.86 4.03
CA LYS A 161 -2.33 27.55 2.73
C LYS A 161 -1.92 29.02 2.86
N THR A 162 -2.49 29.76 3.79
CA THR A 162 -2.20 31.18 4.00
C THR A 162 -1.03 31.42 4.96
N GLY A 163 -0.72 30.44 5.82
CA GLY A 163 0.27 30.53 6.89
C GLY A 163 -0.31 31.01 8.23
N GLU A 164 -1.61 31.30 8.30
CA GLU A 164 -2.29 31.75 9.51
C GLU A 164 -2.22 30.69 10.60
N GLY A 165 -1.85 31.06 11.83
CA GLY A 165 -1.78 30.18 13.00
C GLY A 165 -0.63 29.16 13.00
N VAL A 166 0.18 29.06 11.96
CA VAL A 166 1.26 28.04 11.89
C VAL A 166 2.38 28.32 12.90
N THR A 167 2.63 29.57 13.23
CA THR A 167 3.58 29.95 14.30
C THR A 167 3.14 29.40 15.65
N ASP A 168 1.84 29.41 15.94
CA ASP A 168 1.29 28.89 17.19
C ASP A 168 1.48 27.37 17.30
N VAL A 169 1.46 26.67 16.15
CA VAL A 169 1.78 25.23 16.10
C VAL A 169 3.24 24.98 16.47
N LEU A 170 4.18 25.78 15.92
CA LEU A 170 5.61 25.66 16.27
C LEU A 170 5.85 25.96 17.75
N ASP A 171 5.17 26.96 18.30
CA ASP A 171 5.26 27.32 19.73
C ASP A 171 4.69 26.18 20.60
N ALA A 172 3.56 25.59 20.22
CA ALA A 172 2.97 24.46 20.93
C ALA A 172 3.87 23.21 20.88
N VAL A 173 4.59 22.97 19.78
CA VAL A 173 5.59 21.88 19.69
C VAL A 173 6.69 22.10 20.71
N VAL A 174 7.24 23.31 20.80
CA VAL A 174 8.30 23.63 21.77
C VAL A 174 7.82 23.47 23.21
N GLU A 175 6.60 23.90 23.52
CA GLU A 175 6.05 23.94 24.87
C GLU A 175 5.49 22.58 25.33
N LYS A 176 4.73 21.88 24.44
CA LYS A 176 3.93 20.72 24.84
C LYS A 176 4.62 19.39 24.55
N VAL A 177 5.53 19.30 23.56
CA VAL A 177 6.29 18.07 23.27
C VAL A 177 7.43 17.93 24.26
N SER A 178 7.51 16.77 24.91
CA SER A 178 8.59 16.50 25.87
C SER A 178 9.93 16.37 25.16
N PRO A 179 11.04 16.77 25.79
CA PRO A 179 12.36 16.47 25.26
C PRO A 179 12.59 14.94 25.25
N PRO A 180 13.42 14.43 24.35
CA PRO A 180 13.76 13.01 24.29
C PRO A 180 14.41 12.55 25.58
N ARG A 181 14.08 11.32 26.02
CA ARG A 181 14.65 10.68 27.19
C ARG A 181 15.76 9.74 26.76
N GLY A 182 16.95 9.88 27.33
CA GLY A 182 18.05 8.97 27.04
C GLY A 182 19.30 9.36 27.82
N ILE A 183 20.27 8.46 27.90
CA ILE A 183 21.49 8.62 28.69
C ILE A 183 22.67 8.75 27.74
N VAL A 184 23.28 9.93 27.69
CA VAL A 184 24.41 10.23 26.78
C VAL A 184 25.60 9.31 27.02
N ASP A 185 25.92 8.99 28.27
CA ASP A 185 27.05 8.14 28.64
C ASP A 185 26.72 6.64 28.73
N ALA A 186 25.53 6.21 28.26
CA ALA A 186 25.18 4.79 28.21
C ALA A 186 25.76 4.08 26.97
N PRO A 187 25.78 2.73 26.92
CA PRO A 187 25.98 1.99 25.68
C PRO A 187 25.00 2.44 24.60
N THR A 188 25.52 2.63 23.39
CA THR A 188 24.72 3.20 22.31
C THR A 188 23.57 2.27 21.90
N ARG A 189 22.36 2.83 21.86
CA ARG A 189 21.17 2.23 21.28
C ARG A 189 20.52 3.24 20.33
N ALA A 190 20.48 2.90 19.04
CA ALA A 190 19.78 3.71 18.06
C ALA A 190 18.73 2.86 17.32
N LEU A 191 17.50 3.37 17.23
CA LEU A 191 16.41 2.72 16.53
C LEU A 191 16.48 3.05 15.03
N ILE A 192 16.53 2.05 14.18
CA ILE A 192 16.36 2.23 12.74
C ILE A 192 14.87 2.37 12.45
N PHE A 193 14.42 3.55 12.03
CA PHE A 193 13.03 3.76 11.68
C PHE A 193 12.79 3.75 10.16
N ASP A 194 13.85 3.94 9.34
CA ASP A 194 13.83 3.68 7.90
C ASP A 194 15.22 3.35 7.37
N SER A 195 15.28 2.74 6.18
CA SER A 195 16.53 2.46 5.48
C SER A 195 16.30 2.42 3.98
N TYR A 196 17.29 2.88 3.21
CA TYR A 196 17.26 2.78 1.77
C TYR A 196 18.65 2.56 1.19
N PHE A 197 18.69 2.12 -0.05
CA PHE A 197 19.91 1.92 -0.79
C PHE A 197 20.13 3.08 -1.77
N ASP A 198 21.33 3.63 -1.73
CA ASP A 198 21.82 4.64 -2.66
C ASP A 198 22.96 4.02 -3.49
N ASP A 199 22.89 4.15 -4.83
CA ASP A 199 23.85 3.52 -5.75
C ASP A 199 25.30 3.98 -5.52
N TYR A 200 25.50 5.18 -4.94
CA TYR A 200 26.83 5.76 -4.70
C TYR A 200 27.29 5.64 -3.25
N ARG A 201 26.35 5.64 -2.30
CA ARG A 201 26.65 5.68 -0.86
C ARG A 201 26.42 4.35 -0.15
N GLY A 202 25.75 3.38 -0.82
CA GLY A 202 25.35 2.11 -0.21
C GLY A 202 24.11 2.23 0.67
N VAL A 203 24.01 1.40 1.70
CA VAL A 203 22.85 1.40 2.61
C VAL A 203 22.93 2.58 3.56
N ILE A 204 21.90 3.40 3.56
CA ILE A 204 21.71 4.54 4.44
C ILE A 204 20.59 4.21 5.42
N LEU A 205 20.88 4.39 6.71
CA LEU A 205 19.95 4.15 7.80
C LEU A 205 19.44 5.49 8.33
N TYR A 206 18.15 5.66 8.47
CA TYR A 206 17.56 6.72 9.27
C TYR A 206 17.36 6.21 10.69
N VAL A 207 18.00 6.90 11.63
CA VAL A 207 18.05 6.46 13.01
C VAL A 207 17.64 7.54 13.99
N ARG A 208 17.03 7.12 15.09
CA ARG A 208 16.93 7.90 16.31
C ARG A 208 17.89 7.32 17.33
N VAL A 209 18.86 8.10 17.77
CA VAL A 209 19.74 7.73 18.86
C VAL A 209 18.98 7.88 20.19
N VAL A 210 18.70 6.76 20.85
CA VAL A 210 18.03 6.77 22.16
C VAL A 210 19.06 7.01 23.24
N ASP A 211 20.13 6.19 23.31
CA ASP A 211 21.21 6.31 24.27
C ASP A 211 22.57 6.39 23.59
N GLY A 212 23.54 6.98 24.26
CA GLY A 212 24.93 7.07 23.80
C GLY A 212 25.12 8.03 22.63
N GLU A 213 26.11 7.74 21.82
CA GLU A 213 26.47 8.52 20.64
C GLU A 213 27.02 7.62 19.54
N ILE A 214 26.91 8.05 18.26
CA ILE A 214 27.48 7.38 17.09
C ILE A 214 28.38 8.37 16.36
N LYS A 215 29.61 7.96 16.04
CA LYS A 215 30.60 8.76 15.32
C LYS A 215 30.96 8.13 13.99
N LYS A 216 31.47 8.94 13.10
CA LYS A 216 32.12 8.44 11.87
C LYS A 216 33.22 7.43 12.23
N ALA A 217 33.30 6.35 11.45
CA ALA A 217 34.21 5.21 11.59
C ALA A 217 33.93 4.28 12.79
N ASP A 218 32.85 4.48 13.55
CA ASP A 218 32.46 3.48 14.55
C ASP A 218 32.05 2.17 13.86
N ILE A 219 32.43 1.05 14.44
CA ILE A 219 31.94 -0.27 14.04
C ILE A 219 30.62 -0.47 14.75
N ILE A 220 29.58 -0.66 13.95
CA ILE A 220 28.19 -0.80 14.39
C ILE A 220 27.73 -2.24 14.20
N ASP A 221 26.92 -2.72 15.13
CA ASP A 221 26.28 -4.03 15.10
C ASP A 221 24.76 -3.86 15.12
N MET A 222 24.07 -4.62 14.26
CA MET A 222 22.61 -4.73 14.22
C MET A 222 22.20 -5.83 15.18
N MET A 223 21.45 -5.49 16.22
CA MET A 223 21.20 -6.44 17.33
C MET A 223 20.22 -7.56 16.96
N ALA A 224 19.25 -7.31 16.04
CA ALA A 224 18.27 -8.32 15.64
C ALA A 224 18.74 -9.18 14.46
N THR A 225 19.42 -8.58 13.46
CA THR A 225 19.93 -9.33 12.30
C THR A 225 21.29 -9.97 12.55
N GLY A 226 22.05 -9.46 13.52
CA GLY A 226 23.43 -9.89 13.79
C GLY A 226 24.43 -9.38 12.74
N ALA A 227 24.01 -8.58 11.79
CA ALA A 227 24.89 -7.98 10.79
C ALA A 227 25.78 -6.91 11.43
N ASN A 228 26.93 -6.66 10.81
CA ASN A 228 27.85 -5.64 11.25
C ASN A 228 28.32 -4.76 10.09
N GLY A 229 28.60 -3.50 10.41
CA GLY A 229 29.01 -2.52 9.43
C GLY A 229 29.90 -1.43 10.06
N ILE A 230 30.25 -0.47 9.23
CA ILE A 230 31.01 0.72 9.63
C ILE A 230 30.14 1.94 9.33
N ALA A 231 30.03 2.86 10.27
CA ALA A 231 29.43 4.18 10.06
C ALA A 231 30.39 5.05 9.23
N LEU A 232 30.23 5.03 7.91
CA LEU A 232 31.11 5.78 7.00
C LEU A 232 30.90 7.29 7.14
N GLU A 233 29.65 7.71 7.38
CA GLU A 233 29.25 9.07 7.63
C GLU A 233 28.04 9.07 8.55
N VAL A 234 27.93 10.07 9.41
CA VAL A 234 26.73 10.34 10.24
C VAL A 234 26.32 11.81 10.05
N GLY A 235 25.06 12.12 10.21
CA GLY A 235 24.60 13.49 10.04
C GLY A 235 23.10 13.66 10.21
N SER A 236 22.62 14.86 9.90
CA SER A 236 21.20 15.27 9.94
C SER A 236 20.67 15.63 8.56
N LEU A 237 19.35 15.75 8.43
CA LEU A 237 18.67 16.12 7.18
C LEU A 237 18.08 17.53 7.32
N ASN A 238 18.59 18.50 6.51
CA ASN A 238 18.21 19.93 6.59
C ASN A 238 17.81 20.54 5.22
N PRO A 239 16.78 20.11 4.49
CA PRO A 239 16.25 18.77 4.25
C PRO A 239 17.23 17.81 3.58
N SER A 240 18.29 18.33 2.91
CA SER A 240 19.36 17.49 2.36
C SER A 240 20.28 16.95 3.46
N MET A 241 20.99 15.86 3.16
CA MET A 241 21.98 15.27 4.06
C MET A 241 23.08 16.25 4.40
N SER A 242 23.32 16.47 5.67
CA SER A 242 24.38 17.32 6.20
C SER A 242 25.22 16.52 7.19
N ALA A 243 26.48 16.26 6.85
CA ALA A 243 27.39 15.49 7.69
C ALA A 243 27.67 16.22 9.01
N SER A 244 27.70 15.46 10.10
CA SER A 244 28.07 15.93 11.43
C SER A 244 29.16 15.03 12.04
N PRO A 245 29.95 15.52 13.01
CA PRO A 245 30.97 14.70 13.64
C PRO A 245 30.38 13.59 14.50
N VAL A 246 29.19 13.77 15.03
CA VAL A 246 28.54 12.87 15.98
C VAL A 246 27.02 13.01 15.88
N LEU A 247 26.31 11.91 16.11
CA LEU A 247 24.89 11.87 16.47
C LEU A 247 24.80 11.46 17.93
N SER A 248 24.17 12.30 18.74
CA SER A 248 24.05 12.13 20.19
C SER A 248 22.66 11.65 20.59
N SER A 249 22.55 11.17 21.83
CA SER A 249 21.28 10.75 22.43
C SER A 249 20.19 11.83 22.27
N GLY A 250 19.02 11.41 21.79
CA GLY A 250 17.87 12.25 21.48
C GLY A 250 17.80 12.73 20.04
N GLU A 251 18.87 12.71 19.28
CA GLU A 251 18.91 13.21 17.90
C GLU A 251 18.34 12.21 16.89
N ILE A 252 17.67 12.75 15.87
CA ILE A 252 17.28 12.05 14.65
C ILE A 252 18.29 12.41 13.55
N GLY A 253 18.77 11.39 12.82
CA GLY A 253 19.72 11.59 11.75
C GLY A 253 19.88 10.37 10.86
N TYR A 254 20.97 10.36 10.09
CA TYR A 254 21.31 9.26 9.20
C TYR A 254 22.68 8.68 9.47
N ILE A 255 22.86 7.42 9.09
CA ILE A 255 24.14 6.71 9.06
C ILE A 255 24.34 6.16 7.66
N VAL A 256 25.38 6.58 6.95
CA VAL A 256 25.85 5.91 5.73
C VAL A 256 26.71 4.73 6.14
N THR A 257 26.39 3.55 5.63
CA THR A 257 27.08 2.31 6.02
C THR A 257 27.79 1.66 4.84
N ASN A 258 28.65 0.66 5.12
CA ASN A 258 29.22 -0.22 4.12
C ASN A 258 28.39 -1.52 3.91
N LEU A 259 27.18 -1.58 4.42
CA LEU A 259 26.29 -2.71 4.21
C LEU A 259 25.89 -2.80 2.72
N ARG A 260 25.64 -4.01 2.26
CA ARG A 260 25.30 -4.26 0.85
C ARG A 260 23.81 -4.32 0.58
N THR A 261 23.04 -4.66 1.59
CA THR A 261 21.59 -4.82 1.48
C THR A 261 20.88 -4.22 2.69
N THR A 262 19.68 -3.66 2.49
CA THR A 262 18.83 -3.19 3.60
C THR A 262 18.32 -4.36 4.46
N ARG A 263 18.38 -5.61 3.97
CA ARG A 263 18.06 -6.80 4.76
C ARG A 263 19.03 -7.04 5.92
N ASP A 264 20.25 -6.52 5.82
CA ASP A 264 21.26 -6.60 6.88
C ASP A 264 20.96 -5.63 8.02
N ALA A 265 20.26 -4.52 7.73
CA ALA A 265 19.86 -3.50 8.70
C ALA A 265 18.37 -3.20 8.56
N ARG A 266 17.56 -4.10 9.12
CA ARG A 266 16.10 -4.03 8.99
C ARG A 266 15.54 -2.88 9.81
N VAL A 267 14.48 -2.31 9.31
CA VAL A 267 13.74 -1.29 10.04
C VAL A 267 13.13 -1.87 11.31
N GLY A 268 13.21 -1.11 12.41
CA GLY A 268 12.88 -1.58 13.76
C GLY A 268 14.03 -2.26 14.50
N ASP A 269 15.19 -2.52 13.83
CA ASP A 269 16.37 -3.05 14.50
C ASP A 269 17.07 -2.00 15.36
N THR A 270 17.86 -2.45 16.30
CA THR A 270 18.67 -1.61 17.19
C THR A 270 20.13 -1.63 16.74
N VAL A 271 20.67 -0.45 16.48
CA VAL A 271 22.11 -0.26 16.22
C VAL A 271 22.82 -0.05 17.55
N THR A 272 23.91 -0.80 17.75
CA THR A 272 24.82 -0.59 18.87
C THR A 272 26.26 -0.49 18.39
N ILE A 273 27.16 -0.01 19.23
CA ILE A 273 28.60 0.13 18.91
C ILE A 273 29.37 -1.06 19.47
N ARG A 274 30.12 -1.77 18.61
CA ARG A 274 30.88 -2.98 18.97
C ARG A 274 31.81 -2.81 20.16
N ARG A 275 32.48 -1.67 20.29
CA ARG A 275 33.41 -1.42 21.40
C ARG A 275 32.74 -1.36 22.79
N ARG A 276 31.43 -1.03 22.83
CA ARG A 276 30.61 -0.94 24.04
C ARG A 276 29.17 -1.33 23.71
N PRO A 277 28.94 -2.62 23.48
CA PRO A 277 27.63 -3.09 23.00
C PRO A 277 26.54 -2.95 24.08
N ALA A 278 25.35 -2.60 23.64
CA ALA A 278 24.16 -2.67 24.47
C ALA A 278 23.70 -4.13 24.63
N THR A 279 23.02 -4.42 25.73
CA THR A 279 22.51 -5.76 26.04
C THR A 279 21.03 -5.90 25.72
N GLU A 280 20.29 -4.79 25.61
CA GLU A 280 18.85 -4.77 25.38
C GLU A 280 18.51 -4.12 24.05
N ILE A 281 17.67 -4.77 23.28
CA ILE A 281 17.10 -4.21 22.04
C ILE A 281 16.00 -3.19 22.39
N LEU A 282 15.86 -2.19 21.53
CA LEU A 282 14.74 -1.25 21.62
C LEU A 282 13.43 -1.93 21.20
N PRO A 283 12.30 -1.60 21.84
CA PRO A 283 11.00 -2.11 21.38
C PRO A 283 10.66 -1.57 19.99
N GLY A 284 9.91 -2.35 19.21
CA GLY A 284 9.43 -1.91 17.90
C GLY A 284 9.84 -2.80 16.72
N TYR A 285 10.71 -3.79 16.93
CA TYR A 285 11.03 -4.75 15.87
C TYR A 285 9.83 -5.68 15.62
N LYS A 286 9.18 -5.50 14.47
CA LYS A 286 8.17 -6.41 13.95
C LYS A 286 8.45 -6.69 12.49
N LEU A 287 8.43 -7.97 12.11
CA LEU A 287 8.49 -8.36 10.70
C LEU A 287 7.17 -8.03 10.03
N VAL A 288 7.23 -7.22 8.98
CA VAL A 288 6.05 -6.97 8.14
C VAL A 288 5.90 -8.14 7.18
N LYS A 289 4.71 -8.71 7.17
CA LYS A 289 4.34 -9.75 6.20
C LYS A 289 3.42 -9.12 5.16
N PRO A 290 3.72 -9.27 3.87
CA PRO A 290 2.78 -8.89 2.83
C PRO A 290 1.57 -9.83 2.89
N PHE A 291 0.41 -9.33 2.49
CA PHE A 291 -0.84 -10.08 2.46
C PHE A 291 -1.60 -9.97 1.14
N VAL A 292 -1.12 -9.13 0.24
CA VAL A 292 -1.60 -9.03 -1.16
C VAL A 292 -0.47 -9.49 -2.07
N TYR A 293 -0.76 -10.37 -3.01
CA TYR A 293 0.22 -10.93 -3.94
C TYR A 293 -0.25 -10.76 -5.36
N ALA A 294 0.66 -10.40 -6.27
CA ALA A 294 0.40 -10.38 -7.70
C ALA A 294 1.63 -10.87 -8.48
N GLY A 295 1.40 -11.53 -9.60
CA GLY A 295 2.45 -11.89 -10.54
C GLY A 295 2.70 -10.75 -11.52
N PHE A 296 3.95 -10.38 -11.69
CA PHE A 296 4.44 -9.38 -12.64
C PHE A 296 5.21 -10.08 -13.74
N PHE A 297 4.77 -9.92 -14.97
CA PHE A 297 5.37 -10.55 -16.15
C PHE A 297 5.73 -9.47 -17.16
N PRO A 298 6.90 -9.49 -17.77
CA PRO A 298 7.21 -8.57 -18.86
C PRO A 298 6.41 -8.96 -20.10
N VAL A 299 6.02 -7.98 -20.90
CA VAL A 299 5.35 -8.24 -22.20
C VAL A 299 6.28 -9.02 -23.14
N SER A 300 7.58 -8.71 -23.14
CA SER A 300 8.61 -9.48 -23.83
C SER A 300 9.37 -10.36 -22.83
N ASN A 301 9.47 -11.66 -23.12
CA ASN A 301 10.26 -12.58 -22.27
C ASN A 301 11.74 -12.21 -22.17
N ASP A 302 12.28 -11.44 -23.12
CA ASP A 302 13.66 -10.97 -23.10
C ASP A 302 13.91 -9.98 -21.96
N ASP A 303 12.87 -9.30 -21.48
CA ASP A 303 12.95 -8.30 -20.40
C ASP A 303 12.86 -8.91 -18.99
N TYR A 304 12.75 -10.25 -18.86
CA TYR A 304 12.66 -10.91 -17.56
C TYR A 304 13.83 -10.58 -16.64
N GLN A 305 15.07 -10.55 -17.16
CA GLN A 305 16.23 -10.23 -16.33
C GLN A 305 16.18 -8.76 -15.87
N ALA A 306 15.77 -7.85 -16.74
CA ALA A 306 15.58 -6.44 -16.40
C ALA A 306 14.50 -6.25 -15.30
N LEU A 307 13.38 -6.96 -15.42
CA LEU A 307 12.34 -6.97 -14.38
C LEU A 307 12.87 -7.47 -13.03
N LYS A 308 13.59 -8.59 -13.05
CA LYS A 308 14.16 -9.16 -11.82
C LYS A 308 15.13 -8.19 -11.16
N ASP A 309 16.05 -7.60 -11.91
CA ASP A 309 17.03 -6.64 -11.40
C ASP A 309 16.34 -5.37 -10.86
N ALA A 310 15.28 -4.89 -11.53
CA ALA A 310 14.48 -3.76 -11.08
C ALA A 310 13.76 -4.05 -9.75
N VAL A 311 13.11 -5.22 -9.63
CA VAL A 311 12.43 -5.64 -8.39
C VAL A 311 13.44 -5.83 -7.25
N GLU A 312 14.62 -6.40 -7.53
CA GLU A 312 15.71 -6.51 -6.55
C GLU A 312 16.14 -5.13 -6.05
N LYS A 313 16.35 -4.15 -6.94
CA LYS A 313 16.69 -2.77 -6.55
C LYS A 313 15.58 -2.10 -5.73
N LEU A 314 14.30 -2.25 -6.14
CA LEU A 314 13.18 -1.71 -5.37
C LEU A 314 13.11 -2.32 -3.97
N SER A 315 13.36 -3.62 -3.84
CA SER A 315 13.37 -4.30 -2.54
C SER A 315 14.49 -3.85 -1.60
N LEU A 316 15.57 -3.25 -2.14
CA LEU A 316 16.61 -2.62 -1.33
C LEU A 316 16.12 -1.32 -0.67
N SER A 317 15.12 -0.67 -1.25
CA SER A 317 14.56 0.60 -0.77
C SER A 317 13.21 0.44 -0.08
N ASP A 318 12.63 -0.76 -0.14
CA ASP A 318 11.31 -1.08 0.42
C ASP A 318 11.38 -2.41 1.17
N SER A 319 11.47 -2.32 2.49
CA SER A 319 11.63 -3.50 3.36
C SER A 319 10.39 -4.39 3.44
N ALA A 320 9.22 -3.90 3.00
CA ALA A 320 7.98 -4.64 2.95
C ALA A 320 7.86 -5.48 1.67
N LEU A 321 8.61 -5.13 0.62
CA LEU A 321 8.55 -5.81 -0.66
C LEU A 321 9.21 -7.19 -0.58
N GLN A 322 8.41 -8.23 -0.76
CA GLN A 322 8.88 -9.61 -0.86
C GLN A 322 8.57 -10.14 -2.26
N PHE A 323 9.49 -10.88 -2.84
CA PHE A 323 9.30 -11.43 -4.18
C PHE A 323 9.90 -12.82 -4.33
N GLU A 324 9.33 -13.58 -5.25
CA GLU A 324 9.79 -14.91 -5.64
C GLU A 324 9.63 -15.10 -7.16
N PRO A 325 10.51 -15.87 -7.82
CA PRO A 325 10.35 -16.18 -9.23
C PRO A 325 9.01 -16.88 -9.49
N GLU A 326 8.36 -16.54 -10.58
CA GLU A 326 7.13 -17.18 -11.05
C GLU A 326 7.26 -17.58 -12.51
N ASN A 327 6.60 -18.68 -12.90
CA ASN A 327 6.54 -19.12 -14.28
C ASN A 327 5.11 -19.50 -14.65
N SER A 328 4.61 -18.87 -15.71
CA SER A 328 3.31 -19.17 -16.31
C SER A 328 3.49 -19.79 -17.69
N PRO A 329 2.81 -20.91 -18.01
CA PRO A 329 2.80 -21.49 -19.35
C PRO A 329 2.34 -20.54 -20.46
N VAL A 330 1.59 -19.49 -20.12
CA VAL A 330 1.04 -18.50 -21.05
C VAL A 330 1.88 -17.23 -21.10
N LEU A 331 2.31 -16.71 -19.93
CA LEU A 331 3.02 -15.44 -19.81
C LEU A 331 4.55 -15.59 -19.76
N GLY A 332 5.07 -16.82 -19.61
CA GLY A 332 6.50 -17.08 -19.49
C GLY A 332 7.03 -16.83 -18.09
N PHE A 333 8.27 -16.34 -18.00
CA PHE A 333 8.94 -16.05 -16.74
C PHE A 333 8.53 -14.69 -16.21
N GLY A 334 8.27 -14.63 -14.91
CA GLY A 334 7.89 -13.44 -14.16
C GLY A 334 8.32 -13.50 -12.70
N VAL A 335 7.81 -12.56 -11.93
CA VAL A 335 8.10 -12.44 -10.49
C VAL A 335 6.77 -12.28 -9.76
N ARG A 336 6.52 -13.08 -8.72
CA ARG A 336 5.42 -12.88 -7.79
C ARG A 336 5.88 -11.95 -6.69
N ILE A 337 5.15 -10.87 -6.49
CA ILE A 337 5.50 -9.84 -5.52
C ILE A 337 4.40 -9.76 -4.47
N GLY A 338 4.81 -9.63 -3.20
CA GLY A 338 3.93 -9.42 -2.06
C GLY A 338 3.94 -7.95 -1.63
N PHE A 339 2.75 -7.43 -1.32
CA PHE A 339 2.47 -6.03 -1.02
C PHE A 339 1.67 -5.87 0.28
N LEU A 340 1.73 -4.67 0.87
CA LEU A 340 0.94 -4.30 2.05
C LEU A 340 -0.51 -3.92 1.72
N GLY A 341 -0.82 -3.67 0.46
CA GLY A 341 -2.14 -3.28 -0.01
C GLY A 341 -2.15 -2.99 -1.50
N LEU A 342 -3.29 -2.56 -2.02
CA LEU A 342 -3.45 -2.26 -3.45
C LEU A 342 -2.73 -0.97 -3.87
N LEU A 343 -2.75 0.05 -3.03
CA LEU A 343 -2.03 1.28 -3.33
C LEU A 343 -0.52 1.02 -3.41
N HIS A 344 0.01 0.18 -2.50
CA HIS A 344 1.40 -0.24 -2.56
C HIS A 344 1.70 -0.99 -3.87
N LEU A 345 0.83 -1.91 -4.31
CA LEU A 345 0.95 -2.58 -5.61
C LEU A 345 0.98 -1.58 -6.77
N ASP A 346 0.05 -0.62 -6.79
CA ASP A 346 -0.03 0.40 -7.84
C ASP A 346 1.23 1.26 -7.92
N ILE A 347 1.76 1.65 -6.76
CA ILE A 347 3.00 2.44 -6.67
C ILE A 347 4.18 1.66 -7.24
N ILE A 348 4.35 0.39 -6.84
CA ILE A 348 5.46 -0.44 -7.34
C ILE A 348 5.31 -0.70 -8.84
N ARG A 349 4.09 -0.92 -9.34
CA ARG A 349 3.82 -1.02 -10.77
C ARG A 349 4.27 0.23 -11.51
N GLU A 350 3.79 1.41 -11.10
CA GLU A 350 4.13 2.67 -11.77
C GLU A 350 5.62 2.98 -11.68
N ARG A 351 6.28 2.61 -10.59
CA ARG A 351 7.74 2.75 -10.48
C ARG A 351 8.48 1.85 -11.46
N LEU A 352 8.07 0.57 -11.59
CA LEU A 352 8.67 -0.36 -12.56
C LEU A 352 8.47 0.13 -13.99
N GLU A 353 7.29 0.65 -14.32
CA GLU A 353 6.99 1.19 -15.65
C GLU A 353 7.77 2.49 -15.94
N ARG A 354 7.84 3.44 -14.98
CA ARG A 354 8.43 4.77 -15.22
C ARG A 354 9.93 4.87 -14.96
N GLU A 355 10.42 4.24 -13.88
CA GLU A 355 11.83 4.33 -13.49
C GLU A 355 12.72 3.32 -14.26
N TYR A 356 12.14 2.19 -14.68
CA TYR A 356 12.87 1.09 -15.33
C TYR A 356 12.42 0.81 -16.78
N ASP A 357 11.45 1.59 -17.30
CA ASP A 357 10.94 1.48 -18.69
C ASP A 357 10.48 0.06 -19.05
N LEU A 358 9.72 -0.58 -18.14
CA LEU A 358 9.25 -1.94 -18.29
C LEU A 358 7.76 -1.97 -18.68
N ASP A 359 7.44 -2.65 -19.77
CA ASP A 359 6.05 -2.98 -20.12
C ASP A 359 5.63 -4.26 -19.39
N LEU A 360 4.60 -4.17 -18.53
CA LEU A 360 4.24 -5.24 -17.62
C LEU A 360 2.82 -5.76 -17.81
N VAL A 361 2.67 -7.07 -17.65
CA VAL A 361 1.40 -7.76 -17.44
C VAL A 361 1.29 -8.15 -15.97
N ILE A 362 0.23 -7.70 -15.30
CA ILE A 362 0.00 -7.98 -13.89
C ILE A 362 -1.17 -8.95 -13.77
N THR A 363 -0.98 -10.02 -13.00
CA THR A 363 -2.06 -10.96 -12.69
C THR A 363 -3.00 -10.39 -11.62
N ASN A 364 -4.19 -10.97 -11.51
CA ASN A 364 -5.15 -10.55 -10.48
C ASN A 364 -4.52 -10.62 -9.08
N PRO A 365 -4.64 -9.56 -8.26
CA PRO A 365 -4.21 -9.61 -6.87
C PRO A 365 -4.93 -10.72 -6.11
N SER A 366 -4.18 -11.46 -5.33
CA SER A 366 -4.66 -12.54 -4.48
C SER A 366 -4.15 -12.35 -3.06
N THR A 367 -4.82 -12.97 -2.11
CA THR A 367 -4.32 -13.12 -0.75
C THR A 367 -3.55 -14.43 -0.62
N ASP A 368 -2.86 -14.63 0.48
CA ASP A 368 -2.36 -15.94 0.85
C ASP A 368 -3.50 -16.79 1.48
N TYR A 369 -3.47 -18.09 1.19
CA TYR A 369 -4.43 -19.07 1.69
C TYR A 369 -3.67 -20.17 2.42
N HIS A 370 -4.16 -20.55 3.59
CA HIS A 370 -3.64 -21.72 4.30
C HIS A 370 -4.47 -22.94 3.94
N VAL A 371 -3.85 -23.91 3.28
CA VAL A 371 -4.51 -25.13 2.80
C VAL A 371 -4.00 -26.32 3.59
N LYS A 372 -4.91 -27.02 4.26
CA LYS A 372 -4.61 -28.28 4.94
C LYS A 372 -4.96 -29.45 4.06
N LEU A 373 -4.00 -30.32 3.81
CA LEU A 373 -4.19 -31.54 3.02
C LEU A 373 -4.76 -32.68 3.88
N ASN A 374 -5.38 -33.67 3.22
CA ASN A 374 -5.82 -34.91 3.84
C ASN A 374 -4.65 -35.73 4.45
N SER A 375 -3.42 -35.50 3.96
CA SER A 375 -2.19 -36.06 4.54
C SER A 375 -1.80 -35.44 5.89
N GLY A 376 -2.40 -34.31 6.28
CA GLY A 376 -2.05 -33.55 7.48
C GLY A 376 -1.01 -32.44 7.22
N GLU A 377 -0.50 -32.33 6.02
CA GLU A 377 0.44 -31.28 5.61
C GLU A 377 -0.28 -29.94 5.45
N ASP A 378 0.34 -28.85 5.94
CA ASP A 378 -0.14 -27.48 5.78
C ASP A 378 0.67 -26.78 4.67
N LEU A 379 -0.02 -26.11 3.74
CA LEU A 379 0.55 -25.40 2.60
C LEU A 379 0.07 -23.96 2.59
N ASP A 380 1.00 -23.03 2.32
CA ASP A 380 0.68 -21.62 2.08
C ASP A 380 0.60 -21.36 0.57
N ILE A 381 -0.59 -20.99 0.08
CA ILE A 381 -0.88 -20.78 -1.33
C ILE A 381 -1.07 -19.30 -1.60
N LYS A 382 -0.21 -18.71 -2.39
CA LYS A 382 -0.25 -17.28 -2.79
C LYS A 382 -0.84 -17.04 -4.17
N SER A 383 -1.14 -18.11 -4.93
CA SER A 383 -1.73 -18.06 -6.26
C SER A 383 -2.76 -19.15 -6.43
N ALA A 384 -3.89 -18.83 -7.07
CA ALA A 384 -4.91 -19.82 -7.39
C ALA A 384 -4.36 -20.98 -8.26
N SER A 385 -3.39 -20.71 -9.14
CA SER A 385 -2.75 -21.73 -9.99
C SER A 385 -2.03 -22.81 -9.19
N ASN A 386 -1.53 -22.49 -7.99
CA ASN A 386 -0.77 -23.39 -7.14
C ASN A 386 -1.67 -24.24 -6.21
N LEU A 387 -3.00 -24.08 -6.30
CA LEU A 387 -3.92 -24.87 -5.48
C LEU A 387 -3.82 -26.35 -5.87
N PRO A 388 -3.57 -27.28 -4.90
CA PRO A 388 -3.58 -28.70 -5.13
C PRO A 388 -4.93 -29.22 -5.64
N ASP A 389 -4.96 -30.48 -6.12
CA ASP A 389 -6.21 -31.12 -6.49
C ASP A 389 -7.20 -31.12 -5.32
N VAL A 390 -8.45 -30.73 -5.60
CA VAL A 390 -9.51 -30.58 -4.59
C VAL A 390 -9.72 -31.84 -3.76
N THR A 391 -9.49 -33.03 -4.36
CA THR A 391 -9.61 -34.33 -3.66
C THR A 391 -8.58 -34.52 -2.55
N ARG A 392 -7.47 -33.80 -2.58
CA ARG A 392 -6.40 -33.86 -1.58
C ARG A 392 -6.57 -32.84 -0.46
N ILE A 393 -7.47 -31.87 -0.62
CA ILE A 393 -7.68 -30.77 0.31
C ILE A 393 -8.68 -31.18 1.38
N LYS A 394 -8.33 -30.94 2.65
CA LYS A 394 -9.21 -31.12 3.80
C LYS A 394 -9.96 -29.83 4.13
N GLU A 395 -9.25 -28.72 4.20
CA GLU A 395 -9.79 -27.39 4.50
C GLU A 395 -8.95 -26.29 3.86
N ILE A 396 -9.58 -25.17 3.54
CA ILE A 396 -8.93 -23.94 3.06
C ILE A 396 -9.29 -22.84 4.03
N ARG A 397 -8.31 -22.05 4.44
CA ARG A 397 -8.48 -20.87 5.28
C ARG A 397 -8.09 -19.62 4.50
N GLU A 398 -8.93 -18.60 4.56
CA GLU A 398 -8.67 -17.28 3.99
C GLU A 398 -8.47 -16.22 5.08
N PRO A 399 -7.65 -15.19 4.84
CA PRO A 399 -7.46 -14.10 5.79
C PRO A 399 -8.71 -13.22 5.86
N TRP A 400 -9.11 -12.89 7.08
CA TRP A 400 -10.18 -11.95 7.37
C TRP A 400 -9.61 -10.64 7.88
N ILE A 401 -10.38 -9.57 7.79
CA ILE A 401 -10.06 -8.25 8.34
C ILE A 401 -11.13 -7.80 9.35
N LYS A 402 -10.71 -6.94 10.26
CA LYS A 402 -11.59 -6.04 11.01
C LYS A 402 -11.54 -4.68 10.37
N GLY A 403 -12.69 -4.23 9.88
CA GLY A 403 -12.82 -2.97 9.19
C GLY A 403 -13.65 -1.97 9.98
N GLU A 404 -13.33 -0.69 9.82
CA GLU A 404 -14.06 0.44 10.37
C GLU A 404 -14.38 1.45 9.27
N ILE A 405 -15.65 1.82 9.18
CA ILE A 405 -16.13 2.82 8.22
C ILE A 405 -16.78 3.96 8.99
N ILE A 406 -16.33 5.19 8.73
CA ILE A 406 -17.00 6.39 9.20
C ILE A 406 -17.78 7.01 8.05
N VAL A 407 -19.06 7.29 8.29
CA VAL A 407 -19.98 7.80 7.27
C VAL A 407 -21.09 8.62 7.90
N PRO A 408 -21.61 9.67 7.22
CA PRO A 408 -22.85 10.35 7.66
C PRO A 408 -24.01 9.37 7.82
N ALA A 409 -24.87 9.57 8.83
CA ALA A 409 -25.92 8.63 9.21
C ALA A 409 -26.87 8.24 8.06
N GLN A 410 -27.09 9.14 7.11
CA GLN A 410 -27.96 8.88 5.93
C GLN A 410 -27.46 7.74 5.03
N PHE A 411 -26.17 7.39 5.05
CA PHE A 411 -25.58 6.35 4.20
C PHE A 411 -25.43 5.00 4.90
N ILE A 412 -25.77 4.88 6.19
CA ILE A 412 -25.60 3.64 6.97
C ILE A 412 -26.19 2.43 6.23
N GLY A 413 -27.42 2.53 5.73
CA GLY A 413 -28.09 1.42 5.04
C GLY A 413 -27.35 0.95 3.78
N ALA A 414 -26.86 1.90 2.96
CA ALA A 414 -26.12 1.59 1.74
C ALA A 414 -24.76 0.93 2.06
N VAL A 415 -24.07 1.40 3.09
CA VAL A 415 -22.79 0.83 3.54
C VAL A 415 -22.98 -0.57 4.10
N ILE A 416 -23.99 -0.81 4.94
CA ILE A 416 -24.28 -2.15 5.47
C ILE A 416 -24.58 -3.14 4.32
N GLN A 417 -25.36 -2.72 3.32
CA GLN A 417 -25.61 -3.56 2.15
C GLN A 417 -24.34 -3.87 1.37
N LEU A 418 -23.45 -2.89 1.20
CA LEU A 418 -22.15 -3.11 0.55
C LEU A 418 -21.30 -4.12 1.34
N ILE A 419 -21.24 -4.00 2.66
CA ILE A 419 -20.53 -4.95 3.54
C ILE A 419 -21.07 -6.37 3.35
N ILE A 420 -22.40 -6.55 3.36
CA ILE A 420 -23.04 -7.85 3.16
C ILE A 420 -22.73 -8.42 1.77
N GLN A 421 -22.74 -7.60 0.72
CA GLN A 421 -22.39 -8.02 -0.64
C GLN A 421 -20.94 -8.53 -0.74
N LYS A 422 -20.06 -8.02 0.12
CA LYS A 422 -18.65 -8.44 0.22
C LYS A 422 -18.42 -9.56 1.25
N ARG A 423 -19.46 -10.31 1.62
CA ARG A 423 -19.43 -11.38 2.63
C ARG A 423 -19.07 -10.88 4.05
N GLY A 424 -19.11 -9.58 4.26
CA GLY A 424 -18.81 -8.99 5.55
C GLY A 424 -19.97 -9.13 6.54
N VAL A 425 -19.61 -9.12 7.82
CA VAL A 425 -20.55 -9.17 8.95
C VAL A 425 -20.34 -7.93 9.80
N GLN A 426 -21.39 -7.12 9.95
CA GLN A 426 -21.34 -5.98 10.86
C GLN A 426 -21.20 -6.48 12.31
N SER A 427 -20.19 -5.98 13.02
CA SER A 427 -19.95 -6.31 14.43
C SER A 427 -20.46 -5.24 15.40
N ASN A 428 -20.31 -3.96 15.06
CA ASN A 428 -20.77 -2.85 15.90
C ASN A 428 -21.25 -1.66 15.07
N LEU A 429 -22.09 -0.83 15.67
CA LEU A 429 -22.51 0.47 15.15
C LEU A 429 -22.51 1.47 16.30
N SER A 430 -21.68 2.46 16.24
CA SER A 430 -21.61 3.56 17.20
C SER A 430 -21.69 4.90 16.48
N TYR A 431 -21.91 5.97 17.21
CA TYR A 431 -22.01 7.31 16.65
C TYR A 431 -20.94 8.21 17.21
N ILE A 432 -20.35 8.99 16.34
CA ILE A 432 -19.45 10.10 16.68
C ILE A 432 -20.17 11.35 16.17
N ASP A 433 -20.89 12.02 17.06
CA ASP A 433 -21.82 13.11 16.74
C ASP A 433 -22.84 12.72 15.65
N GLU A 434 -22.83 13.37 14.49
CA GLU A 434 -23.73 13.09 13.37
C GLU A 434 -23.23 11.98 12.42
N ARG A 435 -22.09 11.39 12.70
CA ARG A 435 -21.49 10.32 11.89
C ARG A 435 -21.62 8.98 12.56
N ALA A 436 -21.80 7.97 11.75
CA ALA A 436 -21.79 6.57 12.18
C ALA A 436 -20.41 5.96 12.01
N LEU A 437 -19.92 5.30 13.03
CA LEU A 437 -18.80 4.37 12.97
C LEU A 437 -19.35 2.95 12.89
N ILE A 438 -19.13 2.32 11.74
CA ILE A 438 -19.57 0.95 11.44
C ILE A 438 -18.33 0.05 11.54
N SER A 439 -18.29 -0.82 12.54
CA SER A 439 -17.28 -1.86 12.64
C SER A 439 -17.81 -3.15 12.01
N PHE A 440 -16.97 -3.84 11.25
CA PHE A 440 -17.36 -5.06 10.56
C PHE A 440 -16.16 -6.00 10.36
N GLU A 441 -16.44 -7.25 10.05
CA GLU A 441 -15.45 -8.25 9.69
C GLU A 441 -15.76 -8.74 8.27
N ALA A 442 -14.73 -8.96 7.45
CA ALA A 442 -14.91 -9.44 6.08
C ALA A 442 -13.69 -10.20 5.58
N PRO A 443 -13.85 -11.10 4.58
CA PRO A 443 -12.70 -11.72 3.91
C PRO A 443 -11.91 -10.67 3.13
N LEU A 444 -10.60 -10.64 3.32
CA LEU A 444 -9.72 -9.67 2.65
C LEU A 444 -9.86 -9.74 1.12
N ALA A 445 -9.94 -10.94 0.55
CA ALA A 445 -10.03 -11.14 -0.89
C ALA A 445 -11.23 -10.43 -1.54
N ASN A 446 -12.36 -10.28 -0.84
CA ASN A 446 -13.55 -9.61 -1.35
C ASN A 446 -13.45 -8.08 -1.34
N LEU A 447 -12.49 -7.53 -0.61
CA LEU A 447 -12.29 -6.07 -0.50
C LEU A 447 -11.22 -5.54 -1.45
N LEU A 448 -10.32 -6.41 -1.95
CA LEU A 448 -9.14 -6.02 -2.71
C LEU A 448 -9.44 -5.37 -4.07
N THR A 449 -10.57 -5.56 -4.69
CA THR A 449 -10.72 -5.18 -6.10
C THR A 449 -11.47 -3.86 -6.32
N ASP A 450 -12.54 -3.60 -5.60
CA ASP A 450 -13.47 -2.50 -5.92
C ASP A 450 -14.19 -1.92 -4.71
N PHE A 451 -13.95 -2.45 -3.51
CA PHE A 451 -14.67 -2.05 -2.30
C PHE A 451 -14.55 -0.56 -2.01
N TYR A 452 -13.34 0.00 -2.13
CA TYR A 452 -13.09 1.41 -1.83
C TYR A 452 -13.81 2.34 -2.80
N ASP A 453 -13.81 2.00 -4.09
CA ASP A 453 -14.51 2.77 -5.11
C ASP A 453 -16.02 2.67 -4.96
N GLN A 454 -16.54 1.47 -4.65
CA GLN A 454 -17.95 1.28 -4.34
C GLN A 454 -18.36 2.03 -3.08
N LEU A 455 -17.54 2.01 -2.02
CA LEU A 455 -17.79 2.77 -0.80
C LEU A 455 -17.87 4.27 -1.09
N LYS A 456 -16.92 4.82 -1.83
CA LYS A 456 -16.97 6.23 -2.26
C LYS A 456 -18.22 6.54 -3.08
N SER A 457 -18.58 5.66 -4.00
CA SER A 457 -19.76 5.83 -4.84
C SER A 457 -21.05 5.85 -4.01
N VAL A 458 -21.29 4.86 -3.14
CA VAL A 458 -22.53 4.76 -2.34
C VAL A 458 -22.63 5.81 -1.25
N THR A 459 -21.52 6.43 -0.87
CA THR A 459 -21.45 7.49 0.15
C THR A 459 -21.22 8.88 -0.43
N SER A 460 -21.27 9.04 -1.76
CA SER A 460 -20.97 10.31 -2.45
C SER A 460 -19.60 10.90 -2.04
N GLY A 461 -18.60 10.05 -1.77
CA GLY A 461 -17.27 10.44 -1.35
C GLY A 461 -17.09 10.70 0.14
N TYR A 462 -18.15 10.65 0.95
CA TYR A 462 -18.08 10.93 2.39
C TYR A 462 -17.64 9.76 3.27
N GLY A 463 -17.63 8.54 2.73
CA GLY A 463 -17.22 7.34 3.47
C GLY A 463 -15.70 7.22 3.54
N SER A 464 -15.15 7.09 4.75
CA SER A 464 -13.76 6.72 4.98
C SER A 464 -13.67 5.31 5.55
N PHE A 465 -12.64 4.57 5.17
CA PHE A 465 -12.45 3.17 5.52
C PHE A 465 -11.02 2.95 6.04
N ASN A 466 -10.94 2.18 7.09
CA ASN A 466 -9.70 1.65 7.66
C ASN A 466 -9.89 0.17 7.97
N TYR A 467 -8.81 -0.61 7.97
CA TYR A 467 -8.86 -2.02 8.33
C TYR A 467 -7.55 -2.52 8.92
N GLU A 468 -7.63 -3.61 9.65
CA GLU A 468 -6.50 -4.38 10.15
C GLU A 468 -6.72 -5.87 9.85
N LEU A 469 -5.63 -6.61 9.67
CA LEU A 469 -5.71 -8.06 9.52
C LEU A 469 -6.18 -8.71 10.81
N ASP A 470 -7.10 -9.67 10.67
CA ASP A 470 -7.58 -10.56 11.71
C ASP A 470 -7.07 -11.98 11.48
N ASP A 471 -7.73 -12.97 12.05
CA ASP A 471 -7.38 -14.38 11.92
C ASP A 471 -7.79 -14.98 10.57
N TYR A 472 -7.20 -16.14 10.24
CA TYR A 472 -7.60 -16.95 9.09
C TYR A 472 -8.81 -17.81 9.44
N ARG A 473 -9.85 -17.81 8.60
CA ARG A 473 -11.09 -18.58 8.80
C ARG A 473 -11.26 -19.64 7.73
N ILE A 474 -11.81 -20.80 8.15
CA ILE A 474 -12.13 -21.90 7.24
C ILE A 474 -13.35 -21.50 6.42
N GLU A 475 -13.23 -21.56 5.09
CA GLU A 475 -14.29 -21.16 4.17
C GLU A 475 -14.40 -22.15 2.99
N ASP A 476 -15.58 -22.21 2.35
CA ASP A 476 -15.81 -23.07 1.18
C ASP A 476 -15.32 -22.38 -0.09
N LEU A 477 -14.01 -22.37 -0.25
CA LEU A 477 -13.34 -21.74 -1.38
C LEU A 477 -13.12 -22.72 -2.52
N VAL A 478 -13.25 -22.21 -3.75
CA VAL A 478 -13.03 -22.95 -4.98
C VAL A 478 -12.14 -22.17 -5.93
N ARG A 479 -11.36 -22.90 -6.74
CA ARG A 479 -10.63 -22.31 -7.85
C ARG A 479 -11.53 -22.24 -9.09
N ILE A 480 -11.64 -21.06 -9.68
CA ILE A 480 -12.30 -20.84 -10.96
C ILE A 480 -11.20 -20.76 -12.02
N ASP A 481 -11.21 -21.69 -12.97
CA ASP A 481 -10.29 -21.75 -14.09
C ASP A 481 -10.94 -21.14 -15.34
N PHE A 482 -10.18 -20.33 -16.07
CA PHE A 482 -10.66 -19.73 -17.31
C PHE A 482 -10.01 -20.39 -18.53
N TYR A 483 -10.82 -20.63 -19.55
CA TYR A 483 -10.40 -21.30 -20.78
C TYR A 483 -10.66 -20.41 -21.99
N VAL A 484 -9.65 -20.23 -22.82
CA VAL A 484 -9.71 -19.50 -24.09
C VAL A 484 -9.48 -20.49 -25.23
N ALA A 485 -10.44 -20.64 -26.12
CA ALA A 485 -10.42 -21.63 -27.22
C ALA A 485 -10.21 -23.07 -26.75
N GLY A 486 -10.54 -23.40 -25.51
CA GLY A 486 -10.38 -24.72 -24.91
C GLY A 486 -9.05 -24.93 -24.18
N ALA A 487 -8.12 -23.98 -24.25
CA ALA A 487 -6.89 -24.01 -23.45
C ALA A 487 -7.10 -23.26 -22.12
N MET A 488 -6.68 -23.86 -21.03
CA MET A 488 -6.69 -23.21 -19.72
C MET A 488 -5.64 -22.09 -19.67
N VAL A 489 -5.99 -20.95 -19.11
CA VAL A 489 -5.11 -19.80 -18.89
C VAL A 489 -4.94 -19.65 -17.38
N ASP A 490 -3.88 -20.24 -16.86
CA ASP A 490 -3.58 -20.31 -15.42
C ASP A 490 -3.45 -18.93 -14.76
N ALA A 491 -2.87 -17.95 -15.47
CA ALA A 491 -2.73 -16.58 -14.99
C ALA A 491 -4.07 -15.84 -14.79
N LEU A 492 -5.18 -16.35 -15.35
CA LEU A 492 -6.54 -15.85 -15.11
C LEU A 492 -7.28 -16.60 -14.00
N SER A 493 -6.73 -17.71 -13.49
CA SER A 493 -7.38 -18.48 -12.42
C SER A 493 -7.48 -17.67 -11.13
N ILE A 494 -8.64 -17.76 -10.47
CA ILE A 494 -8.92 -17.05 -9.22
C ILE A 494 -9.48 -17.98 -8.15
N MET A 495 -9.25 -17.58 -6.88
CA MET A 495 -9.97 -18.16 -5.74
C MET A 495 -11.26 -17.37 -5.51
N ALA A 496 -12.34 -18.07 -5.22
CA ALA A 496 -13.63 -17.48 -4.87
C ALA A 496 -14.41 -18.36 -3.92
N HIS A 497 -15.27 -17.74 -3.12
CA HIS A 497 -16.23 -18.52 -2.32
C HIS A 497 -17.23 -19.21 -3.25
N ARG A 498 -17.62 -20.45 -2.92
CA ARG A 498 -18.50 -21.28 -3.77
C ARG A 498 -19.82 -20.59 -4.10
N SER A 499 -20.41 -19.85 -3.14
CA SER A 499 -21.68 -19.13 -3.38
C SER A 499 -21.59 -18.06 -4.46
N GLU A 500 -20.43 -17.41 -4.64
CA GLU A 500 -20.21 -16.32 -5.59
C GLU A 500 -19.60 -16.81 -6.91
N SER A 501 -19.08 -18.03 -6.94
CA SER A 501 -18.29 -18.57 -8.05
C SER A 501 -18.99 -18.54 -9.39
N GLN A 502 -20.32 -18.77 -9.41
CA GLN A 502 -21.10 -18.78 -10.65
C GLN A 502 -21.33 -17.37 -11.22
N SER A 503 -21.65 -16.39 -10.37
CA SER A 503 -21.85 -14.99 -10.78
C SER A 503 -20.54 -14.40 -11.26
N LEU A 504 -19.47 -14.60 -10.49
CA LEU A 504 -18.12 -14.13 -10.81
C LEU A 504 -17.58 -14.75 -12.11
N GLY A 505 -17.77 -16.06 -12.28
CA GLY A 505 -17.37 -16.73 -13.52
C GLY A 505 -18.08 -16.18 -14.76
N ARG A 506 -19.37 -15.83 -14.66
CA ARG A 506 -20.15 -15.20 -15.77
C ARG A 506 -19.67 -13.78 -16.06
N GLU A 507 -19.50 -12.98 -15.03
CA GLU A 507 -19.06 -11.60 -15.15
C GLU A 507 -17.70 -11.51 -15.85
N ILE A 508 -16.70 -12.23 -15.36
CA ILE A 508 -15.37 -12.23 -15.93
C ILE A 508 -15.38 -12.76 -17.37
N THR A 509 -16.10 -13.86 -17.63
CA THR A 509 -16.20 -14.40 -19.00
C THR A 509 -16.82 -13.39 -19.96
N LYS A 510 -17.79 -12.59 -19.52
CA LYS A 510 -18.40 -11.52 -20.30
C LYS A 510 -17.41 -10.38 -20.58
N LYS A 511 -16.66 -9.93 -19.56
CA LYS A 511 -15.63 -8.90 -19.71
C LYS A 511 -14.48 -9.35 -20.62
N LEU A 512 -14.01 -10.59 -20.49
CA LEU A 512 -13.02 -11.15 -21.39
C LEU A 512 -13.49 -11.13 -22.86
N LYS A 513 -14.79 -11.30 -23.11
CA LYS A 513 -15.34 -11.21 -24.46
C LYS A 513 -15.25 -9.81 -25.06
N GLU A 514 -15.26 -8.77 -24.25
CA GLU A 514 -15.17 -7.38 -24.71
C GLU A 514 -13.74 -7.00 -25.08
N VAL A 515 -12.74 -7.58 -24.40
CA VAL A 515 -11.32 -7.24 -24.55
C VAL A 515 -10.60 -8.16 -25.55
N ILE A 516 -10.91 -9.47 -25.53
CA ILE A 516 -10.25 -10.41 -26.45
C ILE A 516 -10.72 -10.15 -27.90
N PRO A 517 -9.80 -9.86 -28.83
CA PRO A 517 -10.15 -9.54 -30.21
C PRO A 517 -10.74 -10.76 -30.96
N ARG A 518 -11.70 -10.49 -31.83
CA ARG A 518 -12.26 -11.54 -32.69
C ARG A 518 -11.17 -12.14 -33.56
N GLN A 519 -11.26 -13.46 -33.77
CA GLN A 519 -10.34 -14.21 -34.59
C GLN A 519 -11.03 -14.68 -35.89
N ASN A 520 -10.26 -15.26 -36.82
CA ASN A 520 -10.79 -15.86 -38.06
C ASN A 520 -11.62 -17.12 -37.78
N PHE A 521 -11.65 -17.62 -36.55
CA PHE A 521 -12.46 -18.75 -36.09
C PHE A 521 -13.21 -18.37 -34.80
N GLN A 522 -14.21 -19.14 -34.46
CA GLN A 522 -14.98 -18.94 -33.23
C GLN A 522 -14.12 -19.30 -32.01
N VAL A 523 -14.02 -18.38 -31.06
CA VAL A 523 -13.32 -18.57 -29.79
C VAL A 523 -14.36 -18.76 -28.69
N ALA A 524 -14.29 -19.86 -27.97
CA ALA A 524 -15.07 -20.10 -26.78
C ALA A 524 -14.29 -19.60 -25.57
N LEU A 525 -14.92 -18.75 -24.76
CA LEU A 525 -14.46 -18.29 -23.47
C LEU A 525 -15.28 -19.00 -22.39
N GLN A 526 -14.64 -19.70 -21.48
CA GLN A 526 -15.33 -20.56 -20.51
C GLN A 526 -14.72 -20.39 -19.13
N ALA A 527 -15.56 -20.41 -18.11
CA ALA A 527 -15.14 -20.53 -16.71
C ALA A 527 -15.55 -21.90 -16.19
N GLY A 528 -14.68 -22.54 -15.39
CA GLY A 528 -14.94 -23.86 -14.86
C GLY A 528 -14.39 -24.06 -13.45
N ILE A 529 -14.96 -25.00 -12.70
CA ILE A 529 -14.52 -25.42 -11.38
C ILE A 529 -14.31 -26.94 -11.43
N GLY A 530 -13.10 -27.40 -11.13
CA GLY A 530 -12.78 -28.83 -11.12
C GLY A 530 -13.10 -29.53 -12.47
N GLY A 531 -12.93 -28.82 -13.61
CA GLY A 531 -13.22 -29.31 -14.95
C GLY A 531 -14.69 -29.18 -15.40
N LYS A 532 -15.61 -28.77 -14.51
CA LYS A 532 -17.02 -28.53 -14.87
C LYS A 532 -17.22 -27.06 -15.24
N PHE A 533 -17.66 -26.78 -16.46
CA PHE A 533 -17.94 -25.41 -16.91
C PHE A 533 -19.18 -24.83 -16.22
N ILE A 534 -19.03 -23.61 -15.67
CA ILE A 534 -20.07 -22.84 -14.96
C ILE A 534 -20.53 -21.63 -15.76
N ALA A 535 -19.70 -21.11 -16.68
CA ALA A 535 -20.03 -20.02 -17.58
C ALA A 535 -19.39 -20.21 -18.94
N ARG A 536 -20.02 -19.66 -19.98
CA ARG A 536 -19.53 -19.69 -21.35
C ARG A 536 -20.02 -18.47 -22.12
N GLU A 537 -19.07 -17.85 -22.85
CA GLU A 537 -19.31 -16.85 -23.88
C GLU A 537 -18.61 -17.27 -25.17
N ASP A 538 -19.14 -16.85 -26.29
CA ASP A 538 -18.57 -17.18 -27.61
C ASP A 538 -18.26 -15.88 -28.39
N LEU A 539 -17.01 -15.76 -28.86
CA LEU A 539 -16.59 -14.74 -29.83
C LEU A 539 -16.82 -15.26 -31.23
N SER A 540 -17.67 -14.59 -31.99
CA SER A 540 -17.95 -14.96 -33.39
C SER A 540 -16.73 -14.69 -34.28
N ALA A 541 -16.44 -15.61 -35.18
CA ALA A 541 -15.35 -15.45 -36.16
C ALA A 541 -15.60 -14.25 -37.10
N TYR A 542 -14.54 -13.58 -37.55
CA TYR A 542 -14.63 -12.66 -38.68
C TYR A 542 -15.28 -13.35 -39.85
N ARG A 543 -16.29 -12.73 -40.46
CA ARG A 543 -17.02 -13.27 -41.60
C ARG A 543 -16.73 -12.40 -42.82
N LYS A 544 -15.95 -12.92 -43.78
CA LYS A 544 -15.91 -12.35 -45.13
C LYS A 544 -17.17 -12.80 -45.85
N ASP A 545 -17.92 -11.88 -46.43
CA ASP A 545 -19.03 -12.27 -47.30
C ASP A 545 -18.49 -12.84 -48.60
N VAL A 546 -18.48 -14.17 -48.65
CA VAL A 546 -18.01 -14.93 -49.80
C VAL A 546 -19.09 -15.16 -50.85
N THR A 547 -20.28 -14.60 -50.60
CA THR A 547 -21.49 -14.77 -51.46
C THR A 547 -21.83 -13.51 -52.23
N THR A 548 -21.24 -12.37 -51.96
CA THR A 548 -21.54 -11.05 -52.54
C THR A 548 -21.37 -11.03 -54.08
N GLY A 549 -20.45 -11.85 -54.65
CA GLY A 549 -20.25 -11.94 -56.08
C GLY A 549 -21.00 -13.09 -56.78
N LEU A 550 -21.91 -13.77 -56.07
CA LEU A 550 -22.69 -14.89 -56.64
C LEU A 550 -24.07 -14.44 -57.05
N TYR A 551 -24.46 -14.74 -58.31
CA TYR A 551 -25.78 -14.44 -58.88
C TYR A 551 -26.92 -14.92 -57.97
N GLY A 552 -27.96 -14.12 -57.81
CA GLY A 552 -29.00 -14.29 -56.81
C GLY A 552 -29.80 -15.62 -56.78
N GLY A 553 -29.77 -16.39 -57.85
CA GLY A 553 -30.54 -17.64 -58.00
C GLY A 553 -29.83 -18.96 -57.65
N ASP A 554 -28.50 -18.98 -57.52
CA ASP A 554 -27.78 -20.23 -57.31
C ASP A 554 -27.57 -20.56 -55.82
N VAL A 555 -28.64 -21.07 -55.20
CA VAL A 555 -28.64 -21.47 -53.78
C VAL A 555 -27.67 -22.61 -53.50
N SER A 556 -27.46 -23.54 -54.45
CA SER A 556 -26.59 -24.68 -54.26
C SER A 556 -25.12 -24.26 -54.22
N ARG A 557 -24.70 -23.32 -55.07
CA ARG A 557 -23.36 -22.77 -55.09
C ARG A 557 -23.07 -21.94 -53.84
N LYS A 558 -24.02 -21.12 -53.39
CA LYS A 558 -23.93 -20.39 -52.13
C LYS A 558 -23.73 -21.33 -50.95
N LYS A 559 -24.48 -22.41 -50.82
CA LYS A 559 -24.35 -23.41 -49.76
C LYS A 559 -22.96 -24.09 -49.82
N LYS A 560 -22.46 -24.45 -51.00
CA LYS A 560 -21.12 -25.08 -51.17
C LYS A 560 -20.00 -24.12 -50.73
N VAL A 561 -20.05 -22.85 -51.09
CA VAL A 561 -19.03 -21.85 -50.73
C VAL A 561 -19.07 -21.59 -49.24
N LEU A 562 -20.24 -21.46 -48.63
CA LEU A 562 -20.39 -21.32 -47.16
C LEU A 562 -19.90 -22.56 -46.40
N ALA A 563 -20.18 -23.78 -46.93
CA ALA A 563 -19.69 -25.03 -46.33
C ALA A 563 -18.16 -25.13 -46.42
N LYS A 564 -17.55 -24.70 -47.54
CA LYS A 564 -16.10 -24.63 -47.68
C LYS A 564 -15.46 -23.62 -46.72
N GLN A 565 -16.08 -22.44 -46.52
CA GLN A 565 -15.67 -21.44 -45.54
C GLN A 565 -15.75 -22.00 -44.11
N ALA A 566 -16.86 -22.67 -43.77
CA ALA A 566 -17.04 -23.29 -42.44
C ALA A 566 -15.99 -24.39 -42.18
N LYS A 567 -15.70 -25.24 -43.20
CA LYS A 567 -14.66 -26.28 -43.09
C LYS A 567 -13.26 -25.66 -42.91
N GLY A 568 -12.95 -24.58 -43.64
CA GLY A 568 -11.70 -23.83 -43.49
C GLY A 568 -11.54 -23.24 -42.08
N LYS A 569 -12.60 -22.60 -41.52
CA LYS A 569 -12.59 -22.07 -40.16
C LYS A 569 -12.45 -23.17 -39.11
N LYS A 570 -13.08 -24.32 -39.28
CA LYS A 570 -12.93 -25.49 -38.41
C LYS A 570 -11.50 -26.04 -38.42
N ARG A 571 -10.80 -25.96 -39.56
CA ARG A 571 -9.39 -26.32 -39.68
C ARG A 571 -8.48 -25.31 -39.00
N MET A 572 -8.72 -24.00 -39.17
CA MET A 572 -8.00 -22.93 -38.48
C MET A 572 -8.13 -23.03 -36.97
N LYS A 573 -9.30 -23.38 -36.43
CA LYS A 573 -9.51 -23.59 -34.99
C LYS A 573 -8.61 -24.68 -34.39
N ARG A 574 -8.16 -25.67 -35.19
CA ARG A 574 -7.27 -26.73 -34.68
C ARG A 574 -5.81 -26.30 -34.55
N PHE A 575 -5.38 -25.28 -35.28
CA PHE A 575 -3.99 -24.85 -35.37
C PHE A 575 -3.76 -23.41 -34.90
N GLY A 576 -4.82 -22.61 -34.75
CA GLY A 576 -4.72 -21.22 -34.32
C GLY A 576 -4.54 -21.10 -32.80
N LYS A 577 -3.44 -20.52 -32.36
CA LYS A 577 -3.33 -19.98 -31.01
C LYS A 577 -4.09 -18.68 -30.97
N VAL A 578 -4.80 -18.44 -29.89
CA VAL A 578 -5.45 -17.13 -29.61
C VAL A 578 -4.43 -16.31 -28.84
N ASP A 579 -4.08 -15.18 -29.39
CA ASP A 579 -3.30 -14.18 -28.68
C ASP A 579 -4.19 -13.49 -27.66
N ILE A 580 -3.76 -13.50 -26.40
CA ILE A 580 -4.49 -12.90 -25.28
C ILE A 580 -3.79 -11.58 -24.98
N PRO A 581 -4.44 -10.44 -25.27
CA PRO A 581 -3.83 -9.14 -25.02
C PRO A 581 -3.63 -8.89 -23.52
N SER A 582 -2.67 -8.04 -23.19
CA SER A 582 -2.35 -7.66 -21.80
C SER A 582 -3.57 -7.10 -21.05
N GLU A 583 -4.44 -6.39 -21.75
CA GLU A 583 -5.68 -5.83 -21.24
C GLU A 583 -6.66 -6.90 -20.71
N ALA A 584 -6.59 -8.13 -21.22
CA ALA A 584 -7.41 -9.24 -20.75
C ALA A 584 -7.08 -9.64 -19.30
N PHE A 585 -5.83 -9.49 -18.89
CA PHE A 585 -5.40 -9.72 -17.49
C PHE A 585 -5.81 -8.54 -16.60
N MET A 586 -5.82 -7.32 -17.15
CA MET A 586 -6.24 -6.11 -16.44
C MET A 586 -7.77 -6.07 -16.18
N VAL A 587 -8.57 -6.77 -16.99
CA VAL A 587 -10.03 -6.90 -16.78
C VAL A 587 -10.36 -7.49 -15.41
N MET A 588 -9.47 -8.31 -14.88
CA MET A 588 -9.62 -8.92 -13.56
C MET A 588 -9.46 -7.91 -12.43
N LEU A 589 -8.75 -6.80 -12.67
CA LEU A 589 -8.49 -5.74 -11.68
C LEU A 589 -9.67 -4.74 -11.58
N LYS A 590 -10.43 -4.57 -12.68
CA LYS A 590 -11.57 -3.65 -12.76
C LYS A 590 -12.85 -4.45 -12.67
N ARG A 591 -13.47 -4.50 -11.50
CA ARG A 591 -14.85 -4.97 -11.33
C ARG A 591 -15.75 -3.73 -11.31
N ASP A 592 -16.64 -3.62 -12.33
CA ASP A 592 -17.64 -2.54 -12.40
C ASP A 592 -18.79 -2.81 -11.42
#